data_25ccb8f8280b9b9c9a771d92d0529cbb
#
_entry.id   25ccb8f8280b9b9c9a771d92d0529cbb
#
_cell.length_a   1.000
_cell.length_b   1.000
_cell.length_c   1.000
_cell.angle_alpha   90.00
_cell.angle_beta   90.00
_cell.angle_gamma   90.00
#
_symmetry.space_group_name_H-M   'P 1'
#
loop_
_entity.id
_entity.type
_entity.pdbx_description
1 polymer ?
#
loop_
_entity_poly.entity_id
_entity_poly.type
_entity_poly.pdbx_seq_one_letter_code
_entity_poly.pdbx_strand_id
1 'polypeptide(L)'
;MPLPDVVYGEDQLWAREILRKGYKKAYASTSIVRHSHEYGFRETALRANTEWHFYNSLLSEKLPSSKREVLQMVERSCAADRKAKKLYPCITEKDLRQRRKLHFARACGYYLASKGRGGLRP
;
A
#
# COMPACT_ATOMS: atom_id res chain seq x y z
N MET A 1 -24.51 9.31 3.69
CA MET A 1 -24.10 8.79 2.38
C MET A 1 -23.49 7.41 2.58
N PRO A 2 -23.98 6.36 1.93
CA PRO A 2 -23.44 5.02 2.08
C PRO A 2 -22.01 4.94 1.50
N LEU A 3 -21.23 3.94 1.96
CA LEU A 3 -19.94 3.62 1.36
C LEU A 3 -20.13 3.10 -0.07
N PRO A 4 -19.24 3.44 -1.02
CA PRO A 4 -19.30 2.91 -2.36
C PRO A 4 -19.04 1.40 -2.38
N ASP A 5 -19.75 0.69 -3.26
CA ASP A 5 -19.55 -0.75 -3.47
C ASP A 5 -18.34 -0.97 -4.39
N VAL A 6 -17.19 -1.10 -3.77
CA VAL A 6 -15.91 -1.36 -4.44
C VAL A 6 -15.11 -2.41 -3.66
N VAL A 7 -14.28 -3.17 -4.37
CA VAL A 7 -13.48 -4.26 -3.77
C VAL A 7 -12.39 -3.75 -2.80
N TYR A 8 -11.94 -2.49 -2.98
CA TYR A 8 -10.89 -1.89 -2.17
C TYR A 8 -11.00 -0.37 -2.18
N GLY A 9 -10.68 0.27 -1.03
CA GLY A 9 -10.55 1.73 -0.92
C GLY A 9 -11.89 2.47 -0.80
N GLU A 10 -12.94 1.79 -0.38
CA GLU A 10 -14.26 2.35 -0.16
C GLU A 10 -14.24 3.54 0.81
N ASP A 11 -13.43 3.47 1.84
CA ASP A 11 -13.20 4.53 2.83
C ASP A 11 -12.53 5.77 2.22
N GLN A 12 -11.56 5.56 1.34
CA GLN A 12 -10.85 6.64 0.66
C GLN A 12 -11.74 7.32 -0.39
N LEU A 13 -12.52 6.55 -1.14
CA LEU A 13 -13.48 7.08 -2.09
C LEU A 13 -14.57 7.89 -1.38
N TRP A 14 -15.10 7.34 -0.29
CA TRP A 14 -16.09 8.03 0.54
C TRP A 14 -15.52 9.33 1.11
N ALA A 15 -14.31 9.30 1.68
CA ALA A 15 -13.65 10.48 2.23
C ALA A 15 -13.44 11.56 1.15
N ARG A 16 -13.02 11.17 -0.07
CA ARG A 16 -12.87 12.08 -1.20
C ARG A 16 -14.19 12.74 -1.57
N GLU A 17 -15.27 11.98 -1.61
CA GLU A 17 -16.59 12.48 -1.97
C GLU A 17 -17.15 13.44 -0.91
N ILE A 18 -16.96 13.13 0.37
CA ILE A 18 -17.33 14.00 1.49
C ILE A 18 -16.59 15.34 1.42
N LEU A 19 -15.28 15.32 1.14
CA LEU A 19 -14.48 16.53 0.98
C LEU A 19 -14.96 17.39 -0.22
N ARG A 20 -15.33 16.76 -1.35
CA ARG A 20 -15.89 17.45 -2.51
C ARG A 20 -17.22 18.13 -2.21
N LYS A 21 -18.00 17.60 -1.27
CA LYS A 21 -19.25 18.20 -0.79
C LYS A 21 -19.06 19.31 0.24
N GLY A 22 -17.82 19.71 0.51
CA GLY A 22 -17.48 20.82 1.41
C GLY A 22 -17.35 20.43 2.88
N TYR A 23 -17.45 19.15 3.23
CA TYR A 23 -17.16 18.69 4.60
C TYR A 23 -15.65 18.76 4.87
N LYS A 24 -15.31 18.89 6.15
CA LYS A 24 -13.91 18.96 6.58
C LYS A 24 -13.49 17.63 7.21
N LYS A 25 -12.25 17.23 6.98
CA LYS A 25 -11.62 16.12 7.68
C LYS A 25 -10.82 16.66 8.86
N ALA A 26 -11.07 16.13 10.05
CA ALA A 26 -10.31 16.47 11.25
C ALA A 26 -9.44 15.28 11.66
N TYR A 27 -8.23 15.56 12.11
CA TYR A 27 -7.35 14.58 12.74
C TYR A 27 -7.52 14.63 14.27
N ALA A 28 -7.96 13.53 14.87
CA ALA A 28 -8.10 13.42 16.31
C ALA A 28 -6.87 12.69 16.89
N SER A 29 -5.88 13.44 17.37
CA SER A 29 -4.62 12.89 17.90
C SER A 29 -4.78 11.99 19.13
N THR A 30 -5.91 12.13 19.84
CA THR A 30 -6.25 11.31 21.01
C THR A 30 -6.99 10.02 20.67
N SER A 31 -7.46 9.87 19.43
CA SER A 31 -8.12 8.66 18.94
C SER A 31 -7.07 7.64 18.49
N ILE A 32 -6.50 6.94 19.45
CA ILE A 32 -5.44 5.96 19.22
C ILE A 32 -6.04 4.57 19.18
N VAL A 33 -5.83 3.85 18.05
CA VAL A 33 -6.15 2.43 17.91
C VAL A 33 -4.89 1.63 17.65
N ARG A 34 -4.76 0.50 18.34
CA ARG A 34 -3.69 -0.46 18.04
C ARG A 34 -4.17 -1.37 16.92
N HIS A 35 -3.50 -1.30 15.79
CA HIS A 35 -3.85 -2.07 14.61
C HIS A 35 -2.60 -2.72 14.03
N SER A 36 -2.65 -4.03 13.80
CA SER A 36 -1.57 -4.77 13.17
C SER A 36 -2.12 -5.79 12.17
N HIS A 37 -1.41 -5.94 11.07
CA HIS A 37 -1.64 -7.01 10.11
C HIS A 37 -0.34 -7.79 9.93
N GLU A 38 -0.37 -9.07 10.22
CA GLU A 38 0.76 -9.97 9.97
C GLU A 38 0.62 -10.61 8.58
N TYR A 39 0.84 -9.81 7.54
CA TYR A 39 0.83 -10.34 6.19
C TYR A 39 2.18 -10.96 5.83
N GLY A 40 2.13 -12.22 5.35
CA GLY A 40 3.26 -12.87 4.72
C GLY A 40 3.55 -12.31 3.32
N PHE A 41 4.51 -12.93 2.64
CA PHE A 41 4.90 -12.54 1.29
C PHE A 41 3.74 -12.65 0.29
N ARG A 42 3.05 -13.80 0.31
CA ARG A 42 1.96 -14.09 -0.62
C ARG A 42 0.77 -13.14 -0.42
N GLU A 43 0.33 -12.97 0.82
CA GLU A 43 -0.77 -12.08 1.16
C GLU A 43 -0.48 -10.63 0.77
N THR A 44 0.76 -10.17 1.01
CA THR A 44 1.20 -8.83 0.61
C THR A 44 1.14 -8.64 -0.91
N ALA A 45 1.58 -9.65 -1.68
CA ALA A 45 1.52 -9.58 -3.14
C ALA A 45 0.08 -9.62 -3.67
N LEU A 46 -0.79 -10.45 -3.11
CA LEU A 46 -2.21 -10.54 -3.47
C LEU A 46 -2.94 -9.23 -3.18
N ARG A 47 -2.72 -8.67 -1.99
CA ARG A 47 -3.29 -7.39 -1.60
C ARG A 47 -2.84 -6.27 -2.54
N ALA A 48 -1.55 -6.18 -2.85
CA ALA A 48 -1.03 -5.19 -3.79
C ALA A 48 -1.64 -5.34 -5.19
N ASN A 49 -1.88 -6.57 -5.63
CA ASN A 49 -2.56 -6.82 -6.90
C ASN A 49 -3.99 -6.24 -6.91
N THR A 50 -4.75 -6.43 -5.85
CA THR A 50 -6.09 -5.83 -5.68
C THR A 50 -6.01 -4.29 -5.59
N GLU A 51 -5.08 -3.77 -4.80
CA GLU A 51 -4.83 -2.34 -4.62
C GLU A 51 -4.46 -1.63 -5.92
N TRP A 52 -3.80 -2.34 -6.86
CA TRP A 52 -3.35 -1.76 -8.13
C TRP A 52 -4.49 -1.14 -8.93
N HIS A 53 -5.62 -1.84 -9.02
CA HIS A 53 -6.80 -1.32 -9.74
C HIS A 53 -7.31 -0.02 -9.13
N PHE A 54 -7.34 0.04 -7.81
CA PHE A 54 -7.76 1.24 -7.08
C PHE A 54 -6.79 2.42 -7.33
N TYR A 55 -5.52 2.23 -7.06
CA TYR A 55 -4.52 3.31 -7.17
C TYR A 55 -4.32 3.76 -8.62
N ASN A 56 -4.24 2.83 -9.55
CA ASN A 56 -4.00 3.14 -10.95
C ASN A 56 -5.22 3.78 -11.63
N SER A 57 -6.42 3.23 -11.40
CA SER A 57 -7.64 3.65 -12.11
C SER A 57 -8.36 4.81 -11.43
N LEU A 58 -8.42 4.83 -10.11
CA LEU A 58 -9.22 5.81 -9.35
C LEU A 58 -8.39 6.97 -8.82
N LEU A 59 -7.11 6.78 -8.52
CA LEU A 59 -6.23 7.83 -8.04
C LEU A 59 -5.18 8.25 -9.07
N SER A 60 -5.11 7.57 -10.22
CA SER A 60 -4.14 7.84 -11.29
C SER A 60 -2.67 7.81 -10.81
N GLU A 61 -2.38 6.97 -9.82
CA GLU A 61 -1.03 6.80 -9.31
C GLU A 61 -0.19 5.95 -10.26
N LYS A 62 1.05 6.39 -10.50
CA LYS A 62 2.00 5.64 -11.32
C LYS A 62 2.61 4.49 -10.50
N LEU A 63 2.11 3.29 -10.74
CA LEU A 63 2.60 2.06 -10.11
C LEU A 63 3.54 1.27 -11.04
N PRO A 64 4.41 0.37 -10.50
CA PRO A 64 5.37 -0.37 -11.30
C PRO A 64 4.70 -1.23 -12.38
N SER A 65 5.11 -1.05 -13.62
CA SER A 65 4.65 -1.80 -14.80
C SER A 65 5.78 -2.51 -15.55
N SER A 66 7.02 -2.34 -15.09
CA SER A 66 8.23 -2.99 -15.61
C SER A 66 9.10 -3.54 -14.49
N LYS A 67 9.96 -4.52 -14.81
CA LYS A 67 10.93 -5.10 -13.86
C LYS A 67 11.86 -4.02 -13.27
N ARG A 68 12.27 -3.05 -14.08
CA ARG A 68 13.09 -1.92 -13.64
C ARG A 68 12.37 -1.08 -12.58
N GLU A 69 11.11 -0.75 -12.81
CA GLU A 69 10.30 0.03 -11.86
C GLU A 69 10.03 -0.74 -10.57
N VAL A 70 9.88 -2.07 -10.63
CA VAL A 70 9.82 -2.93 -9.44
C VAL A 70 11.07 -2.75 -8.58
N LEU A 71 12.26 -2.87 -9.18
CA LEU A 71 13.53 -2.70 -8.44
C LEU A 71 13.66 -1.29 -7.87
N GLN A 72 13.35 -0.26 -8.64
CA GLN A 72 13.39 1.13 -8.19
C GLN A 72 12.43 1.39 -7.01
N MET A 73 11.24 0.80 -7.04
CA MET A 73 10.29 0.91 -5.93
C MET A 73 10.84 0.26 -4.66
N VAL A 74 11.39 -0.94 -4.78
CA VAL A 74 12.00 -1.67 -3.64
C VAL A 74 13.18 -0.89 -3.06
N GLU A 75 14.06 -0.36 -3.90
CA GLU A 75 15.22 0.43 -3.46
C GLU A 75 14.80 1.68 -2.70
N ARG A 76 13.83 2.43 -3.22
CA ARG A 76 13.28 3.62 -2.54
C ARG A 76 12.69 3.28 -1.18
N SER A 77 11.89 2.22 -1.10
CA SER A 77 11.28 1.77 0.15
C SER A 77 12.31 1.32 1.17
N CYS A 78 13.33 0.57 0.74
CA CYS A 78 14.43 0.16 1.61
C CYS A 78 15.29 1.35 2.08
N ALA A 79 15.46 2.37 1.24
CA ALA A 79 16.16 3.60 1.63
C ALA A 79 15.39 4.38 2.69
N ALA A 80 14.06 4.46 2.58
CA ALA A 80 13.19 5.05 3.59
C ALA A 80 13.27 4.29 4.93
N ASP A 81 13.25 2.95 4.89
CA ASP A 81 13.39 2.12 6.10
C ASP A 81 14.75 2.32 6.79
N ARG A 82 15.83 2.44 6.03
CA ARG A 82 17.16 2.75 6.60
C ARG A 82 17.21 4.13 7.26
N LYS A 83 16.51 5.14 6.70
CA LYS A 83 16.38 6.44 7.35
C LYS A 83 15.56 6.33 8.64
N ALA A 84 14.45 5.60 8.61
CA ALA A 84 13.63 5.35 9.80
C ALA A 84 14.43 4.67 10.92
N LYS A 85 15.28 3.69 10.58
CA LYS A 85 16.15 3.03 11.58
C LYS A 85 17.09 4.00 12.28
N LYS A 86 17.60 5.02 11.59
CA LYS A 86 18.46 6.05 12.21
C LYS A 86 17.70 6.87 13.26
N LEU A 87 16.39 7.09 13.04
CA LEU A 87 15.52 7.84 13.96
C LEU A 87 14.94 6.95 15.08
N TYR A 88 14.77 5.66 14.80
CA TYR A 88 14.15 4.69 15.70
C TYR A 88 15.07 3.49 15.92
N PRO A 89 15.97 3.54 16.91
CA PRO A 89 16.97 2.49 17.16
C PRO A 89 16.38 1.11 17.48
N CYS A 90 15.11 1.04 17.88
CA CYS A 90 14.40 -0.22 18.10
C CYS A 90 14.21 -1.07 16.82
N ILE A 91 14.34 -0.47 15.64
CA ILE A 91 14.27 -1.19 14.37
C ILE A 91 15.55 -2.01 14.18
N THR A 92 15.42 -3.32 14.13
CA THR A 92 16.55 -4.25 14.00
C THR A 92 16.92 -4.53 12.54
N GLU A 93 18.08 -5.14 12.30
CA GLU A 93 18.46 -5.63 10.96
C GLU A 93 17.52 -6.77 10.48
N LYS A 94 16.98 -7.55 11.41
CA LYS A 94 15.97 -8.57 11.10
C LYS A 94 14.71 -7.93 10.56
N ASP A 95 14.25 -6.83 11.16
CA ASP A 95 13.09 -6.09 10.69
C ASP A 95 13.31 -5.52 9.29
N LEU A 96 14.48 -4.93 9.02
CA LEU A 96 14.82 -4.41 7.70
C LEU A 96 14.82 -5.52 6.63
N ARG A 97 15.36 -6.70 6.95
CA ARG A 97 15.31 -7.84 6.02
C ARG A 97 13.90 -8.32 5.74
N GLN A 98 13.06 -8.38 6.77
CA GLN A 98 11.65 -8.76 6.61
C GLN A 98 10.89 -7.72 5.78
N ARG A 99 11.05 -6.44 6.08
CA ARG A 99 10.42 -5.35 5.33
C ARG A 99 10.84 -5.34 3.86
N ARG A 100 12.12 -5.59 3.56
CA ARG A 100 12.60 -5.72 2.17
C ARG A 100 11.86 -6.80 1.40
N LYS A 101 11.61 -7.98 2.01
CA LYS A 101 10.82 -9.05 1.39
C LYS A 101 9.39 -8.59 1.10
N LEU A 102 8.76 -7.87 2.02
CA LEU A 102 7.41 -7.35 1.84
C LEU A 102 7.33 -6.23 0.79
N HIS A 103 8.32 -5.35 0.72
CA HIS A 103 8.42 -4.35 -0.35
C HIS A 103 8.52 -5.01 -1.73
N PHE A 104 9.32 -6.07 -1.83
CA PHE A 104 9.43 -6.83 -3.07
C PHE A 104 8.11 -7.52 -3.41
N ALA A 105 7.45 -8.17 -2.44
CA ALA A 105 6.14 -8.80 -2.64
C ALA A 105 5.11 -7.80 -3.16
N ARG A 106 5.03 -6.60 -2.54
CA ARG A 106 4.11 -5.53 -2.95
C ARG A 106 4.40 -5.06 -4.39
N ALA A 107 5.66 -4.79 -4.71
CA ALA A 107 6.05 -4.33 -6.05
C ALA A 107 5.76 -5.40 -7.11
N CYS A 108 5.96 -6.69 -6.81
CA CYS A 108 5.58 -7.80 -7.68
C CYS A 108 4.05 -7.87 -7.88
N GLY A 109 3.27 -7.68 -6.82
CA GLY A 109 1.80 -7.65 -6.90
C GLY A 109 1.31 -6.58 -7.87
N TYR A 110 1.83 -5.37 -7.78
CA TYR A 110 1.53 -4.28 -8.72
C TYR A 110 1.96 -4.61 -10.15
N TYR A 111 3.16 -5.14 -10.32
CA TYR A 111 3.66 -5.54 -11.64
C TYR A 111 2.78 -6.61 -12.29
N LEU A 112 2.39 -7.65 -11.56
CA LEU A 112 1.53 -8.71 -12.09
C LEU A 112 0.15 -8.17 -12.48
N ALA A 113 -0.44 -7.29 -11.67
CA ALA A 113 -1.70 -6.63 -11.99
C ALA A 113 -1.59 -5.80 -13.28
N SER A 114 -0.49 -5.04 -13.46
CA SER A 114 -0.24 -4.25 -14.67
C SER A 114 -0.15 -5.09 -15.95
N LYS A 115 0.08 -6.40 -15.84
CA LYS A 115 0.12 -7.37 -16.95
C LYS A 115 -1.20 -8.11 -17.16
N GLY A 116 -2.28 -7.66 -16.51
CA GLY A 116 -3.58 -8.36 -16.58
C GLY A 116 -3.58 -9.74 -15.91
N ARG A 117 -2.51 -10.09 -15.18
CA ARG A 117 -2.42 -11.32 -14.40
C ARG A 117 -3.02 -11.13 -13.00
N GLY A 118 -4.14 -10.47 -12.94
CA GLY A 118 -4.89 -10.15 -11.75
C GLY A 118 -6.17 -10.96 -11.66
N GLY A 119 -6.08 -12.12 -11.10
CA GLY A 119 -7.20 -13.01 -10.81
C GLY A 119 -6.82 -14.00 -9.73
N LEU A 120 -5.82 -13.65 -8.95
CA LEU A 120 -5.53 -14.36 -7.70
C LEU A 120 -6.63 -13.99 -6.72
N ARG A 121 -7.77 -14.70 -6.81
CA ARG A 121 -8.76 -14.66 -5.74
C ARG A 121 -8.12 -15.19 -4.46
N PRO A 122 -8.44 -14.60 -3.29
CA PRO A 122 -7.97 -15.08 -2.00
C PRO A 122 -8.38 -16.50 -1.75
#